data_772edb5521877a3edef929cff96be4d6
#
_entry.id   772edb5521877a3edef929cff96be4d6
#
_cell.length_a   1.000
_cell.length_b   1.000
_cell.length_c   1.000
_cell.angle_alpha   90.00
_cell.angle_beta   90.00
_cell.angle_gamma   90.00
#
_symmetry.space_group_name_H-M   'P 1'
#
loop_
_entity.id
_entity.type
_entity.pdbx_description
1 polymer ?
#
loop_
_entity_poly.entity_id
_entity_poly.type
_entity_poly.pdbx_seq_one_letter_code
_entity_poly.pdbx_strand_id
1 'polypeptide(L)'
;MNESLSKRQLESLLYASNVMNSSLDINMIIESLLQVCVSQVEAIDGGVLFLFDEERQRLIAKKTTVLDKTIIDKVALKPGESMTGQCFIRKEIVLYQGRDSVTSLTNTLSPENKNYLLLSVPTMPYSTICAPLLVKGQCLGVITLDAFKPVEISDEDLKLVKAISQQAALTLENARLYQKQEQAMTDVKRVNYALQRSSTIHRELTELVLNGKSLEEITSYIDHKLSIVCAVLNEEGDYSVPPSSPDFHSILKMHYDDSRQQIKLQETEYYLASFRLGSRQESIGWLTCAKNEPFDAIDSNTLEHASSILAMELIKRRAIEDAQLQMRGEFAEQLFSGVLKEDLPLLAKRLYLPVEGNFVVAIARFDAPVEKVVIYPKVIQQAARHLQGYTHFTSLESRELKVLIHLTSEQDARDIRTIWRSWLGELKILTDRSVAVGIGKVHAHLRRVYHSTQEAYQTLRYIEKRELQDICISFEELGIHRLLLQAPKNELEGYIEETLGPLLRYDRDKNGELVTTLRVYFQSNQQMKVTSEVLHIHANTLIYRLKRVEEITGRTLTKVEDLLALHTALEFFEDAIR
;
A
#
# COMPACT_ATOMS: atom_id res chain seq x y z
N MET A 1 -70.29 29.52 24.80
CA MET A 1 -70.45 29.71 26.26
C MET A 1 -69.08 29.43 26.90
N ASN A 2 -68.44 30.43 27.53
CA ASN A 2 -67.21 30.22 28.29
C ASN A 2 -67.53 29.39 29.53
N GLU A 3 -67.18 28.12 29.51
CA GLU A 3 -67.26 27.27 30.70
C GLU A 3 -66.09 27.65 31.63
N SER A 4 -66.30 28.61 32.55
CA SER A 4 -65.32 28.98 33.54
C SER A 4 -65.16 27.85 34.57
N LEU A 5 -63.98 27.38 34.80
CA LEU A 5 -63.64 26.45 35.89
C LEU A 5 -63.90 27.12 37.26
N SER A 6 -64.39 26.35 38.23
CA SER A 6 -64.57 26.83 39.59
C SER A 6 -63.23 27.14 40.25
N LYS A 7 -63.17 27.97 41.30
CA LYS A 7 -61.94 28.30 42.01
C LYS A 7 -61.18 27.02 42.48
N ARG A 8 -61.94 26.03 42.99
CA ARG A 8 -61.38 24.73 43.47
C ARG A 8 -60.75 23.94 42.29
N GLN A 9 -61.42 23.94 41.12
CA GLN A 9 -60.86 23.27 39.92
C GLN A 9 -59.60 23.95 39.42
N LEU A 10 -59.50 25.30 39.53
CA LEU A 10 -58.31 26.04 39.13
C LEU A 10 -57.13 25.75 40.06
N GLU A 11 -57.39 25.69 41.39
CA GLU A 11 -56.39 25.32 42.38
C GLU A 11 -55.88 23.88 42.17
N SER A 12 -56.76 22.93 41.88
CA SER A 12 -56.44 21.55 41.57
C SER A 12 -55.62 21.43 40.30
N LEU A 13 -55.95 22.22 39.27
CA LEU A 13 -55.20 22.24 38.00
C LEU A 13 -53.82 22.86 38.16
N LEU A 14 -53.69 23.94 38.95
CA LEU A 14 -52.38 24.52 39.27
C LEU A 14 -51.48 23.55 40.06
N TYR A 15 -52.06 22.85 41.03
CA TYR A 15 -51.37 21.79 41.75
C TYR A 15 -50.92 20.67 40.79
N ALA A 16 -51.79 20.17 39.96
CA ALA A 16 -51.46 19.16 38.92
C ALA A 16 -50.32 19.60 38.00
N SER A 17 -50.41 20.84 37.50
CA SER A 17 -49.38 21.41 36.64
C SER A 17 -48.04 21.53 37.34
N ASN A 18 -47.98 22.01 38.57
CA ASN A 18 -46.73 22.15 39.33
C ASN A 18 -46.10 20.80 39.62
N VAL A 19 -46.88 19.81 40.03
CA VAL A 19 -46.38 18.45 40.29
C VAL A 19 -45.85 17.78 39.02
N MET A 20 -46.57 17.88 37.92
CA MET A 20 -46.17 17.26 36.62
C MET A 20 -44.95 17.96 35.98
N ASN A 21 -44.80 19.28 36.16
CA ASN A 21 -43.68 20.03 35.59
C ASN A 21 -42.40 19.99 36.49
N SER A 22 -42.46 19.35 37.66
CA SER A 22 -41.32 19.22 38.56
C SER A 22 -40.21 18.29 38.02
N SER A 23 -40.48 17.49 37.02
CA SER A 23 -39.54 16.55 36.43
C SER A 23 -39.67 16.51 34.89
N LEU A 24 -38.54 16.21 34.20
CA LEU A 24 -38.50 15.88 32.78
C LEU A 24 -38.47 14.36 32.55
N ASP A 25 -38.44 13.56 33.62
CA ASP A 25 -38.52 12.10 33.53
C ASP A 25 -39.96 11.65 33.23
N ILE A 26 -40.17 11.02 32.09
CA ILE A 26 -41.46 10.53 31.64
C ILE A 26 -42.13 9.60 32.67
N ASN A 27 -41.34 8.74 33.34
CA ASN A 27 -41.89 7.84 34.36
C ASN A 27 -42.40 8.59 35.59
N MET A 28 -41.67 9.60 36.02
CA MET A 28 -42.10 10.48 37.13
C MET A 28 -43.33 11.28 36.81
N ILE A 29 -43.45 11.78 35.55
CA ILE A 29 -44.66 12.50 35.05
C ILE A 29 -45.87 11.57 35.06
N ILE A 30 -45.70 10.33 34.55
CA ILE A 30 -46.77 9.31 34.52
C ILE A 30 -47.27 8.97 35.91
N GLU A 31 -46.36 8.81 36.86
CA GLU A 31 -46.70 8.53 38.27
C GLU A 31 -47.46 9.67 38.90
N SER A 32 -46.96 10.87 38.74
CA SER A 32 -47.55 12.10 39.27
C SER A 32 -48.96 12.33 38.69
N LEU A 33 -49.17 12.08 37.41
CA LEU A 33 -50.45 12.21 36.74
C LEU A 33 -51.53 11.34 37.36
N LEU A 34 -51.26 10.04 37.54
CA LEU A 34 -52.24 9.14 38.19
C LEU A 34 -52.53 9.53 39.61
N GLN A 35 -51.54 9.87 40.41
CA GLN A 35 -51.70 10.30 41.78
C GLN A 35 -52.56 11.57 41.88
N VAL A 36 -52.31 12.52 41.00
CA VAL A 36 -53.07 13.77 40.97
C VAL A 36 -54.53 13.49 40.60
N CYS A 37 -54.83 12.68 39.57
CA CYS A 37 -56.19 12.35 39.19
C CYS A 37 -56.97 11.68 40.34
N VAL A 38 -56.35 10.71 41.02
CA VAL A 38 -56.98 9.99 42.13
C VAL A 38 -57.16 10.89 43.35
N SER A 39 -56.21 11.80 43.65
CA SER A 39 -56.30 12.70 44.81
C SER A 39 -57.24 13.89 44.63
N GLN A 40 -57.47 14.35 43.39
CA GLN A 40 -58.24 15.55 43.12
C GLN A 40 -59.70 15.23 42.72
N VAL A 41 -60.04 14.00 42.37
CA VAL A 41 -61.39 13.56 42.01
C VAL A 41 -61.88 12.57 43.06
N GLU A 42 -62.76 13.05 43.98
CA GLU A 42 -63.23 12.28 45.16
C GLU A 42 -63.96 10.98 44.81
N ALA A 43 -64.60 10.93 43.63
CA ALA A 43 -65.34 9.77 43.17
C ALA A 43 -64.42 8.63 42.64
N ILE A 44 -63.11 8.86 42.42
CA ILE A 44 -62.20 7.92 41.81
C ILE A 44 -61.36 7.19 42.88
N ASP A 45 -61.39 5.88 42.83
CA ASP A 45 -60.58 5.03 43.74
C ASP A 45 -59.22 4.67 43.13
N GLY A 46 -59.07 4.76 41.81
CA GLY A 46 -57.79 4.49 41.12
C GLY A 46 -57.85 4.55 39.62
N GLY A 47 -56.76 4.14 38.97
CA GLY A 47 -56.74 4.19 37.50
C GLY A 47 -55.54 3.52 36.87
N VAL A 48 -55.55 3.54 35.55
CA VAL A 48 -54.47 3.00 34.69
C VAL A 48 -54.14 4.02 33.61
N LEU A 49 -52.88 4.29 33.41
CA LEU A 49 -52.41 5.07 32.27
C LEU A 49 -51.90 4.14 31.14
N PHE A 50 -52.47 4.30 29.98
CA PHE A 50 -52.05 3.64 28.74
C PHE A 50 -51.37 4.64 27.82
N LEU A 51 -50.17 4.30 27.30
CA LEU A 51 -49.54 5.05 26.21
C LEU A 51 -49.56 4.26 24.92
N PHE A 52 -49.71 4.96 23.81
CA PHE A 52 -49.71 4.32 22.49
C PHE A 52 -48.28 4.05 22.03
N ASP A 53 -48.00 2.80 21.71
CA ASP A 53 -46.78 2.33 21.13
C ASP A 53 -46.91 2.29 19.61
N GLU A 54 -46.24 3.19 18.92
CA GLU A 54 -46.30 3.34 17.45
C GLU A 54 -45.72 2.12 16.72
N GLU A 55 -44.71 1.43 17.28
CA GLU A 55 -44.11 0.24 16.66
C GLU A 55 -45.06 -0.96 16.77
N ARG A 56 -45.65 -1.16 17.94
CA ARG A 56 -46.57 -2.28 18.21
C ARG A 56 -47.99 -2.00 17.80
N GLN A 57 -48.34 -0.75 17.49
CA GLN A 57 -49.71 -0.30 17.19
C GLN A 57 -50.68 -0.71 18.28
N ARG A 58 -50.29 -0.52 19.57
CA ARG A 58 -51.03 -0.91 20.75
C ARG A 58 -50.99 0.15 21.84
N LEU A 59 -52.03 0.19 22.65
CA LEU A 59 -52.04 0.92 23.92
C LEU A 59 -51.49 0.02 25.02
N ILE A 60 -50.35 0.38 25.57
CA ILE A 60 -49.61 -0.40 26.57
C ILE A 60 -49.79 0.27 27.94
N ALA A 61 -50.19 -0.50 28.93
CA ALA A 61 -50.31 0.02 30.29
C ALA A 61 -48.88 0.38 30.83
N LYS A 62 -48.75 1.62 31.33
CA LYS A 62 -47.46 2.12 31.86
C LYS A 62 -47.47 2.27 33.39
N LYS A 63 -48.62 2.59 33.97
CA LYS A 63 -48.78 2.72 35.42
C LYS A 63 -50.22 2.43 35.83
N THR A 64 -50.34 1.88 37.05
CA THR A 64 -51.63 1.66 37.71
C THR A 64 -51.52 2.00 39.20
N THR A 65 -52.66 2.40 39.84
CA THR A 65 -52.75 2.64 41.29
C THR A 65 -53.57 1.60 42.02
N VAL A 66 -54.34 0.76 41.32
CA VAL A 66 -55.33 -0.16 41.93
C VAL A 66 -55.15 -1.61 41.47
N LEU A 67 -54.51 -1.84 40.30
CA LEU A 67 -54.40 -3.16 39.73
C LEU A 67 -53.06 -3.80 40.03
N ASP A 68 -53.00 -5.14 39.97
CA ASP A 68 -51.73 -5.87 40.10
C ASP A 68 -50.77 -5.49 38.96
N LYS A 69 -49.66 -4.89 39.37
CA LYS A 69 -48.66 -4.32 38.46
C LYS A 69 -48.03 -5.41 37.57
N THR A 70 -47.84 -6.61 38.10
CA THR A 70 -47.18 -7.70 37.35
C THR A 70 -48.05 -8.26 36.23
N ILE A 71 -49.36 -8.09 36.32
CA ILE A 71 -50.35 -8.56 35.36
C ILE A 71 -50.67 -7.45 34.36
N ILE A 72 -50.87 -6.21 34.84
CA ILE A 72 -51.27 -5.10 33.98
C ILE A 72 -50.19 -4.76 32.95
N ASP A 73 -48.94 -4.93 33.24
CA ASP A 73 -47.83 -4.72 32.30
C ASP A 73 -47.90 -5.64 31.05
N LYS A 74 -48.73 -6.72 31.10
CA LYS A 74 -48.97 -7.62 29.98
C LYS A 74 -50.14 -7.19 29.11
N VAL A 75 -50.94 -6.23 29.57
CA VAL A 75 -52.12 -5.73 28.84
C VAL A 75 -51.70 -4.80 27.72
N ALA A 76 -52.05 -5.17 26.49
CA ALA A 76 -51.74 -4.43 25.28
C ALA A 76 -53.01 -4.33 24.39
N LEU A 77 -53.74 -3.22 24.52
CA LEU A 77 -55.05 -3.03 23.86
C LEU A 77 -54.87 -2.56 22.42
N LYS A 78 -55.71 -3.08 21.52
CA LYS A 78 -55.85 -2.51 20.17
C LYS A 78 -56.61 -1.19 20.22
N PRO A 79 -56.36 -0.24 19.31
CA PRO A 79 -57.30 0.87 19.09
C PRO A 79 -58.71 0.33 18.85
N GLY A 80 -59.70 0.82 19.61
CA GLY A 80 -61.11 0.35 19.60
C GLY A 80 -61.42 -0.81 20.54
N GLU A 81 -60.42 -1.47 21.14
CA GLU A 81 -60.60 -2.53 22.12
C GLU A 81 -60.86 -1.95 23.51
N SER A 82 -61.91 -2.38 24.15
CA SER A 82 -62.40 -1.90 25.44
C SER A 82 -62.78 -0.39 25.47
N MET A 83 -63.17 0.10 26.62
CA MET A 83 -63.46 1.54 26.86
C MET A 83 -62.24 2.42 26.52
N THR A 84 -61.06 1.97 26.91
CA THR A 84 -59.80 2.67 26.71
C THR A 84 -59.47 2.81 25.21
N GLY A 85 -59.54 1.72 24.44
CA GLY A 85 -59.25 1.75 23.00
C GLY A 85 -60.33 2.54 22.21
N GLN A 86 -61.60 2.54 22.66
CA GLN A 86 -62.65 3.37 22.06
C GLN A 86 -62.39 4.86 22.33
N CYS A 87 -62.01 5.24 23.56
CA CYS A 87 -61.65 6.61 23.89
C CYS A 87 -60.44 7.10 23.05
N PHE A 88 -59.45 6.23 22.80
CA PHE A 88 -58.30 6.53 21.95
C PHE A 88 -58.70 6.91 20.52
N ILE A 89 -59.67 6.15 19.93
CA ILE A 89 -60.16 6.44 18.57
C ILE A 89 -61.04 7.69 18.54
N ARG A 90 -61.99 7.81 19.51
CA ARG A 90 -62.90 8.95 19.58
C ARG A 90 -62.22 10.27 19.89
N LYS A 91 -61.09 10.21 20.60
CA LYS A 91 -60.32 11.39 21.05
C LYS A 91 -61.16 12.34 21.93
N GLU A 92 -62.10 11.81 22.63
CA GLU A 92 -63.00 12.53 23.52
C GLU A 92 -63.08 11.84 24.86
N ILE A 93 -63.28 12.62 25.94
CA ILE A 93 -63.53 12.05 27.25
C ILE A 93 -64.85 11.32 27.26
N VAL A 94 -64.85 10.13 27.82
CA VAL A 94 -66.06 9.28 27.88
C VAL A 94 -66.31 8.81 29.30
N LEU A 95 -67.52 8.96 29.80
CA LEU A 95 -67.95 8.40 31.06
C LEU A 95 -68.84 7.17 30.81
N TYR A 96 -68.46 6.07 31.47
CA TYR A 96 -69.24 4.84 31.54
C TYR A 96 -69.76 4.71 32.99
N GLN A 97 -71.07 4.95 33.15
CA GLN A 97 -71.75 4.97 34.47
C GLN A 97 -72.66 3.76 34.63
N GLY A 98 -72.52 3.09 35.80
CA GLY A 98 -73.21 1.86 36.15
C GLY A 98 -72.50 0.59 35.67
N ARG A 99 -72.58 -0.46 36.50
CA ARG A 99 -71.88 -1.74 36.22
C ARG A 99 -72.18 -2.38 34.89
N ASP A 100 -73.45 -2.25 34.42
CA ASP A 100 -73.85 -2.83 33.16
C ASP A 100 -73.17 -2.18 31.97
N SER A 101 -73.01 -0.85 32.02
CA SER A 101 -72.26 -0.10 30.99
C SER A 101 -70.79 -0.51 30.93
N VAL A 102 -70.15 -0.64 32.08
CA VAL A 102 -68.76 -1.05 32.19
C VAL A 102 -68.58 -2.51 31.74
N THR A 103 -69.42 -3.42 32.20
CA THR A 103 -69.38 -4.84 31.84
C THR A 103 -69.61 -5.10 30.38
N SER A 104 -70.54 -4.38 29.73
CA SER A 104 -70.82 -4.55 28.30
C SER A 104 -69.64 -4.29 27.42
N LEU A 105 -68.74 -3.34 27.79
CA LEU A 105 -67.56 -2.96 27.02
C LEU A 105 -66.32 -3.81 27.33
N THR A 106 -66.28 -4.46 28.50
CA THR A 106 -65.26 -5.46 28.76
C THR A 106 -65.43 -6.71 27.88
N ASN A 107 -66.61 -6.94 27.30
CA ASN A 107 -66.84 -8.00 26.34
C ASN A 107 -66.19 -7.73 24.96
N THR A 108 -65.74 -6.50 24.67
CA THR A 108 -65.03 -6.16 23.45
C THR A 108 -63.52 -6.44 23.54
N LEU A 109 -63.04 -6.87 24.72
CA LEU A 109 -61.66 -7.27 24.92
C LEU A 109 -61.31 -8.56 24.17
N SER A 110 -60.11 -8.67 23.65
CA SER A 110 -59.57 -9.95 23.18
C SER A 110 -59.53 -10.97 24.33
N PRO A 111 -59.64 -12.28 24.04
CA PRO A 111 -59.60 -13.31 25.07
C PRO A 111 -58.40 -13.22 25.99
N GLU A 112 -57.25 -12.83 25.43
CA GLU A 112 -55.97 -12.68 26.15
C GLU A 112 -56.03 -11.49 27.12
N ASN A 113 -56.39 -10.31 26.65
CA ASN A 113 -56.53 -9.10 27.48
C ASN A 113 -57.67 -9.22 28.49
N LYS A 114 -58.74 -9.94 28.16
CA LYS A 114 -59.83 -10.22 29.09
C LYS A 114 -59.36 -11.06 30.28
N ASN A 115 -58.55 -12.07 30.02
CA ASN A 115 -57.99 -12.93 31.05
C ASN A 115 -57.05 -12.12 32.00
N TYR A 116 -56.14 -11.31 31.42
CA TYR A 116 -55.28 -10.44 32.22
C TYR A 116 -56.05 -9.43 33.06
N LEU A 117 -57.05 -8.78 32.49
CA LEU A 117 -57.85 -7.82 33.22
C LEU A 117 -58.63 -8.48 34.36
N LEU A 118 -59.28 -9.62 34.13
CA LEU A 118 -60.03 -10.36 35.16
C LEU A 118 -59.13 -10.83 36.31
N LEU A 119 -57.86 -11.16 36.03
CA LEU A 119 -56.88 -11.53 37.05
C LEU A 119 -56.36 -10.33 37.84
N SER A 120 -56.36 -9.14 37.25
CA SER A 120 -55.81 -7.93 37.86
C SER A 120 -56.82 -7.11 38.68
N VAL A 121 -58.12 -7.29 38.44
CA VAL A 121 -59.21 -6.50 39.06
C VAL A 121 -59.97 -7.36 40.06
N PRO A 122 -59.98 -7.06 41.35
CA PRO A 122 -60.72 -7.85 42.36
C PRO A 122 -62.24 -7.74 42.19
N THR A 123 -62.73 -6.61 41.72
CA THR A 123 -64.17 -6.39 41.42
C THR A 123 -64.26 -5.43 40.25
N MET A 124 -65.32 -5.59 39.41
CA MET A 124 -65.59 -4.64 38.31
C MET A 124 -65.94 -3.27 38.85
N PRO A 125 -65.38 -2.17 38.27
CA PRO A 125 -65.75 -0.79 38.64
C PRO A 125 -67.25 -0.56 38.46
N TYR A 126 -67.78 0.32 39.30
CA TYR A 126 -69.16 0.82 39.16
C TYR A 126 -69.26 1.84 38.03
N SER A 127 -68.26 2.76 37.93
CA SER A 127 -68.17 3.75 36.87
C SER A 127 -66.72 3.92 36.44
N THR A 128 -66.46 4.25 35.17
CA THR A 128 -65.15 4.47 34.62
C THR A 128 -65.12 5.74 33.74
N ILE A 129 -64.14 6.61 33.96
CA ILE A 129 -63.81 7.73 33.08
C ILE A 129 -62.61 7.33 32.20
N CYS A 130 -62.77 7.48 30.89
CA CYS A 130 -61.63 7.40 29.98
C CYS A 130 -61.36 8.79 29.40
N ALA A 131 -60.14 9.30 29.63
CA ALA A 131 -59.72 10.61 29.15
C ALA A 131 -58.52 10.47 28.20
N PRO A 132 -58.58 10.99 26.97
CA PRO A 132 -57.47 10.91 26.02
C PRO A 132 -56.39 11.95 26.35
N LEU A 133 -55.13 11.58 26.17
CA LEU A 133 -53.99 12.47 26.25
C LEU A 133 -53.73 13.06 24.85
N LEU A 134 -54.29 14.25 24.62
CA LEU A 134 -54.30 14.88 23.30
C LEU A 134 -53.30 16.01 23.17
N VAL A 135 -52.43 15.96 22.17
CA VAL A 135 -51.54 17.06 21.76
C VAL A 135 -51.73 17.32 20.27
N LYS A 136 -52.09 18.53 19.89
CA LYS A 136 -52.26 18.97 18.48
C LYS A 136 -53.07 17.98 17.64
N GLY A 137 -54.12 17.37 18.24
CA GLY A 137 -55.03 16.42 17.56
C GLY A 137 -54.51 14.97 17.49
N GLN A 138 -53.28 14.70 17.97
CA GLN A 138 -52.77 13.35 18.14
C GLN A 138 -53.04 12.84 19.54
N CYS A 139 -53.51 11.62 19.69
CA CYS A 139 -53.70 10.98 20.98
C CYS A 139 -52.47 10.17 21.35
N LEU A 140 -51.75 10.57 22.41
CA LEU A 140 -50.55 9.91 22.91
C LEU A 140 -50.89 8.67 23.75
N GLY A 141 -52.08 8.63 24.30
CA GLY A 141 -52.51 7.57 25.19
C GLY A 141 -53.84 7.89 25.82
N VAL A 142 -54.27 7.09 26.77
CA VAL A 142 -55.54 7.25 27.49
C VAL A 142 -55.28 7.01 28.98
N ILE A 143 -55.81 7.87 29.81
CA ILE A 143 -55.96 7.62 31.26
C ILE A 143 -57.35 7.04 31.51
N THR A 144 -57.42 5.89 32.14
CA THR A 144 -58.66 5.23 32.57
C THR A 144 -58.72 5.33 34.12
N LEU A 145 -59.80 5.92 34.61
CA LEU A 145 -60.04 6.18 36.05
C LEU A 145 -61.28 5.43 36.48
N ASP A 146 -61.14 4.63 37.56
CA ASP A 146 -62.15 3.69 38.00
C ASP A 146 -62.69 4.07 39.38
N ALA A 147 -64.03 4.06 39.50
CA ALA A 147 -64.78 4.17 40.75
C ALA A 147 -65.41 2.81 41.07
N PHE A 148 -65.07 2.23 42.23
CA PHE A 148 -65.58 0.92 42.68
C PHE A 148 -66.84 1.04 43.56
N LYS A 149 -67.09 2.25 44.11
CA LYS A 149 -68.28 2.57 44.89
C LYS A 149 -69.40 3.11 43.99
N PRO A 150 -70.66 2.92 44.40
CA PRO A 150 -71.80 3.46 43.64
C PRO A 150 -71.94 4.97 43.87
N VAL A 151 -70.98 5.75 43.32
CA VAL A 151 -70.93 7.21 43.37
C VAL A 151 -71.20 7.75 42.00
N GLU A 152 -72.07 8.78 41.89
CA GLU A 152 -72.27 9.49 40.62
C GLU A 152 -71.12 10.43 40.35
N ILE A 153 -70.53 10.34 39.19
CA ILE A 153 -69.49 11.23 38.70
C ILE A 153 -70.12 12.48 38.14
N SER A 154 -69.77 13.60 38.67
CA SER A 154 -70.34 14.89 38.28
C SER A 154 -69.73 15.43 36.97
N ASP A 155 -70.44 16.36 36.30
CA ASP A 155 -69.94 17.12 35.16
C ASP A 155 -68.66 17.95 35.54
N GLU A 156 -68.60 18.35 36.80
CA GLU A 156 -67.41 19.07 37.32
C GLU A 156 -66.20 18.18 37.39
N ASP A 157 -66.33 16.92 37.79
CA ASP A 157 -65.25 15.91 37.79
C ASP A 157 -64.78 15.64 36.36
N LEU A 158 -65.67 15.52 35.40
CA LEU A 158 -65.32 15.32 33.98
C LEU A 158 -64.53 16.51 33.42
N LYS A 159 -64.94 17.76 33.76
CA LYS A 159 -64.20 18.98 33.36
C LYS A 159 -62.79 19.01 33.96
N LEU A 160 -62.65 18.62 35.20
CA LEU A 160 -61.39 18.59 35.89
C LEU A 160 -60.46 17.51 35.28
N VAL A 161 -60.94 16.29 35.09
CA VAL A 161 -60.20 15.21 34.47
C VAL A 161 -59.75 15.60 33.04
N LYS A 162 -60.62 16.23 32.25
CA LYS A 162 -60.31 16.75 30.91
C LYS A 162 -59.15 17.77 30.98
N ALA A 163 -59.21 18.71 31.91
CA ALA A 163 -58.18 19.73 32.03
C ALA A 163 -56.81 19.11 32.47
N ILE A 164 -56.84 18.18 33.45
CA ILE A 164 -55.64 17.48 33.91
C ILE A 164 -55.06 16.63 32.78
N SER A 165 -55.87 15.87 32.01
CA SER A 165 -55.38 15.04 30.92
C SER A 165 -54.77 15.84 29.77
N GLN A 166 -55.33 17.04 29.48
CA GLN A 166 -54.72 17.95 28.48
C GLN A 166 -53.37 18.52 28.95
N GLN A 167 -53.26 18.93 30.20
CA GLN A 167 -51.99 19.41 30.75
C GLN A 167 -50.93 18.31 30.79
N ALA A 168 -51.33 17.12 31.20
CA ALA A 168 -50.46 15.95 31.22
C ALA A 168 -49.95 15.56 29.81
N ALA A 169 -50.81 15.62 28.81
CA ALA A 169 -50.44 15.35 27.45
C ALA A 169 -49.34 16.30 26.93
N LEU A 170 -49.46 17.59 27.22
CA LEU A 170 -48.45 18.62 26.91
C LEU A 170 -47.12 18.36 27.63
N THR A 171 -47.17 18.05 28.93
CA THR A 171 -45.97 17.78 29.71
C THR A 171 -45.24 16.53 29.24
N LEU A 172 -45.97 15.45 28.94
CA LEU A 172 -45.42 14.22 28.40
C LEU A 172 -44.78 14.42 27.02
N GLU A 173 -45.43 15.18 26.13
CA GLU A 173 -44.84 15.48 24.82
C GLU A 173 -43.58 16.33 24.92
N ASN A 174 -43.59 17.34 25.77
CA ASN A 174 -42.40 18.15 26.01
C ASN A 174 -41.22 17.31 26.55
N ALA A 175 -41.48 16.43 27.51
CA ALA A 175 -40.46 15.52 28.04
C ALA A 175 -39.92 14.56 26.95
N ARG A 176 -40.80 14.02 26.09
CA ARG A 176 -40.43 13.16 24.95
C ARG A 176 -39.59 13.92 23.92
N LEU A 177 -39.95 15.15 23.59
CA LEU A 177 -39.17 15.99 22.68
C LEU A 177 -37.81 16.34 23.25
N TYR A 178 -37.76 16.69 24.54
CA TYR A 178 -36.48 16.98 25.22
C TYR A 178 -35.55 15.77 25.20
N GLN A 179 -36.04 14.59 25.53
CA GLN A 179 -35.27 13.35 25.49
C GLN A 179 -34.72 13.04 24.10
N LYS A 180 -35.56 13.20 23.05
CA LYS A 180 -35.12 13.04 21.65
C LYS A 180 -34.05 14.06 21.28
N GLN A 181 -34.19 15.30 21.71
CA GLN A 181 -33.19 16.35 21.44
C GLN A 181 -31.85 16.05 22.12
N GLU A 182 -31.88 15.61 23.38
CA GLU A 182 -30.66 15.25 24.13
C GLU A 182 -29.91 14.09 23.47
N GLN A 183 -30.64 13.07 23.02
CA GLN A 183 -30.08 11.94 22.31
C GLN A 183 -29.46 12.36 20.98
N ALA A 184 -30.19 13.15 20.17
CA ALA A 184 -29.67 13.68 18.91
C ALA A 184 -28.41 14.55 19.12
N MET A 185 -28.41 15.37 20.17
CA MET A 185 -27.25 16.20 20.52
C MET A 185 -26.03 15.35 20.91
N THR A 186 -26.25 14.25 21.62
CA THR A 186 -25.18 13.32 22.00
C THR A 186 -24.60 12.62 20.78
N ASP A 187 -25.46 12.18 19.85
CA ASP A 187 -25.04 11.55 18.58
C ASP A 187 -24.23 12.54 17.71
N VAL A 188 -24.70 13.80 17.59
CA VAL A 188 -23.97 14.85 16.87
C VAL A 188 -22.62 15.15 17.51
N LYS A 189 -22.53 15.22 18.83
CA LYS A 189 -21.25 15.40 19.54
C LYS A 189 -20.28 14.25 19.26
N ARG A 190 -20.78 13.01 19.27
CA ARG A 190 -19.97 11.81 18.98
C ARG A 190 -19.42 11.84 17.56
N VAL A 191 -20.25 12.15 16.57
CA VAL A 191 -19.84 12.25 15.15
C VAL A 191 -18.84 13.39 14.95
N ASN A 192 -19.09 14.57 15.52
CA ASN A 192 -18.18 15.70 15.43
C ASN A 192 -16.80 15.41 16.06
N TYR A 193 -16.76 14.74 17.21
CA TYR A 193 -15.51 14.31 17.82
C TYR A 193 -14.71 13.36 16.91
N ALA A 194 -15.40 12.38 16.31
CA ALA A 194 -14.79 11.45 15.36
C ALA A 194 -14.20 12.17 14.14
N LEU A 195 -14.96 13.11 13.55
CA LEU A 195 -14.52 13.91 12.40
C LEU A 195 -13.32 14.81 12.76
N GLN A 196 -13.34 15.48 13.90
CA GLN A 196 -12.23 16.32 14.34
C GLN A 196 -10.95 15.51 14.55
N ARG A 197 -11.06 14.34 15.19
CA ARG A 197 -9.92 13.43 15.41
C ARG A 197 -9.33 12.97 14.08
N SER A 198 -10.16 12.51 13.16
CA SER A 198 -9.73 12.07 11.82
C SER A 198 -9.07 13.22 11.03
N SER A 199 -9.69 14.42 11.04
CA SER A 199 -9.12 15.62 10.38
C SER A 199 -7.77 16.03 10.98
N THR A 200 -7.59 15.92 12.29
CA THR A 200 -6.32 16.25 12.95
C THR A 200 -5.22 15.27 12.51
N ILE A 201 -5.50 13.97 12.55
CA ILE A 201 -4.54 12.95 12.10
C ILE A 201 -4.18 13.12 10.62
N HIS A 202 -5.17 13.39 9.77
CA HIS A 202 -4.93 13.66 8.34
C HIS A 202 -3.98 14.85 8.13
N ARG A 203 -4.20 15.95 8.86
CA ARG A 203 -3.31 17.13 8.80
C ARG A 203 -1.90 16.79 9.27
N GLU A 204 -1.77 16.11 10.41
CA GLU A 204 -0.47 15.72 10.97
C GLU A 204 0.29 14.78 10.01
N LEU A 205 -0.39 13.80 9.39
CA LEU A 205 0.20 12.94 8.37
C LEU A 205 0.64 13.72 7.12
N THR A 206 -0.18 14.67 6.67
CA THR A 206 0.16 15.53 5.53
C THR A 206 1.39 16.40 5.83
N GLU A 207 1.49 16.94 7.05
CA GLU A 207 2.66 17.71 7.49
C GLU A 207 3.94 16.85 7.52
N LEU A 208 3.85 15.58 7.92
CA LEU A 208 5.00 14.66 7.87
C LEU A 208 5.51 14.49 6.43
N VAL A 209 4.61 14.29 5.47
CA VAL A 209 4.98 14.16 4.03
C VAL A 209 5.57 15.46 3.49
N LEU A 210 4.97 16.61 3.78
CA LEU A 210 5.48 17.91 3.33
C LEU A 210 6.86 18.23 3.91
N ASN A 211 7.15 17.76 5.13
CA ASN A 211 8.45 17.89 5.77
C ASN A 211 9.48 16.83 5.29
N GLY A 212 9.12 16.02 4.30
CA GLY A 212 10.02 15.02 3.71
C GLY A 212 10.34 13.85 4.62
N LYS A 213 9.45 13.52 5.57
CA LYS A 213 9.61 12.36 6.44
C LYS A 213 9.55 11.05 5.66
N SER A 214 10.31 10.06 6.09
CA SER A 214 10.38 8.75 5.45
C SER A 214 9.08 7.96 5.64
N LEU A 215 8.87 6.93 4.79
CA LEU A 215 7.73 6.02 4.95
C LEU A 215 7.73 5.34 6.33
N GLU A 216 8.91 5.00 6.85
CA GLU A 216 9.11 4.40 8.16
C GLU A 216 8.67 5.35 9.29
N GLU A 217 8.98 6.64 9.19
CA GLU A 217 8.56 7.65 10.16
C GLU A 217 7.04 7.86 10.12
N ILE A 218 6.44 7.88 8.92
CA ILE A 218 4.99 8.01 8.74
C ILE A 218 4.27 6.78 9.31
N THR A 219 4.75 5.57 9.01
CA THR A 219 4.17 4.32 9.51
C THR A 219 4.30 4.23 11.04
N SER A 220 5.45 4.59 11.59
CA SER A 220 5.67 4.63 13.05
C SER A 220 4.75 5.65 13.75
N TYR A 221 4.47 6.79 13.10
CA TYR A 221 3.48 7.73 13.62
C TYR A 221 2.07 7.12 13.70
N ILE A 222 1.65 6.37 12.66
CA ILE A 222 0.36 5.68 12.61
C ILE A 222 0.29 4.63 13.73
N ASP A 223 1.33 3.81 13.88
CA ASP A 223 1.46 2.79 14.92
C ASP A 223 1.20 3.40 16.31
N HIS A 224 1.91 4.48 16.62
CA HIS A 224 1.82 5.13 17.92
C HIS A 224 0.46 5.83 18.13
N LYS A 225 -0.08 6.51 17.11
CA LYS A 225 -1.31 7.30 17.21
C LYS A 225 -2.56 6.46 17.38
N LEU A 226 -2.59 5.28 16.76
CA LEU A 226 -3.72 4.35 16.79
C LEU A 226 -3.48 3.14 17.73
N SER A 227 -2.28 3.01 18.31
CA SER A 227 -1.87 1.84 19.11
C SER A 227 -2.05 0.52 18.35
N ILE A 228 -1.52 0.48 17.14
CA ILE A 228 -1.57 -0.65 16.21
C ILE A 228 -0.16 -1.02 15.75
N VAL A 229 -0.03 -2.13 15.04
CA VAL A 229 1.20 -2.50 14.34
C VAL A 229 0.91 -2.47 12.85
N CYS A 230 1.62 -1.64 12.10
CA CYS A 230 1.46 -1.49 10.66
C CYS A 230 2.69 -1.98 9.90
N ALA A 231 2.45 -2.39 8.64
CA ALA A 231 3.47 -2.64 7.65
C ALA A 231 3.00 -2.13 6.29
N VAL A 232 3.95 -1.75 5.44
CA VAL A 232 3.69 -1.38 4.05
C VAL A 232 4.34 -2.42 3.15
N LEU A 233 3.53 -3.04 2.30
CA LEU A 233 3.98 -4.02 1.31
C LEU A 233 3.86 -3.45 -0.11
N ASN A 234 4.73 -3.90 -1.02
CA ASN A 234 4.63 -3.63 -2.44
C ASN A 234 3.57 -4.53 -3.11
N GLU A 235 3.42 -4.42 -4.41
CA GLU A 235 2.48 -5.25 -5.21
C GLU A 235 2.79 -6.75 -5.13
N GLU A 236 4.06 -7.12 -4.96
CA GLU A 236 4.55 -8.50 -4.89
C GLU A 236 4.42 -9.10 -3.48
N GLY A 237 3.95 -8.30 -2.51
CA GLY A 237 3.83 -8.71 -1.11
C GLY A 237 5.14 -8.65 -0.32
N ASP A 238 6.17 -7.98 -0.83
CA ASP A 238 7.39 -7.71 -0.10
C ASP A 238 7.32 -6.41 0.70
N TYR A 239 8.04 -6.36 1.81
CA TYR A 239 8.02 -5.19 2.67
C TYR A 239 8.72 -3.99 2.05
N SER A 240 7.96 -2.91 1.84
CA SER A 240 8.51 -1.56 1.67
C SER A 240 8.84 -0.93 3.03
N VAL A 241 7.97 -1.19 4.05
CA VAL A 241 8.23 -0.87 5.45
C VAL A 241 7.84 -2.09 6.29
N PRO A 242 8.78 -2.76 6.96
CA PRO A 242 8.48 -3.89 7.83
C PRO A 242 7.72 -3.44 9.08
N PRO A 243 6.96 -4.33 9.74
CA PRO A 243 6.28 -4.00 11.00
C PRO A 243 7.29 -3.71 12.11
N SER A 244 6.90 -2.83 13.04
CA SER A 244 7.70 -2.46 14.20
C SER A 244 8.01 -3.62 15.15
N SER A 245 7.15 -4.66 15.16
CA SER A 245 7.32 -5.87 15.95
C SER A 245 7.63 -7.10 15.08
N PRO A 246 8.72 -7.84 15.36
CA PRO A 246 9.11 -9.04 14.60
C PRO A 246 8.04 -10.13 14.57
N ASP A 247 7.21 -10.24 15.59
CA ASP A 247 6.18 -11.27 15.71
C ASP A 247 5.12 -11.17 14.61
N PHE A 248 4.95 -9.98 14.03
CA PHE A 248 3.98 -9.72 12.97
C PHE A 248 4.52 -9.89 11.56
N HIS A 249 5.84 -10.11 11.37
CA HIS A 249 6.45 -10.22 10.04
C HIS A 249 5.78 -11.26 9.14
N SER A 250 5.61 -12.48 9.63
CA SER A 250 5.00 -13.55 8.82
C SER A 250 3.51 -13.34 8.61
N ILE A 251 2.84 -12.81 9.63
CA ILE A 251 1.38 -12.68 9.67
C ILE A 251 0.89 -11.62 8.71
N LEU A 252 1.46 -10.41 8.78
CA LEU A 252 1.04 -9.30 7.92
C LEU A 252 1.39 -9.57 6.45
N LYS A 253 2.47 -10.33 6.18
CA LYS A 253 2.82 -10.75 4.83
C LYS A 253 1.86 -11.79 4.22
N MET A 254 1.25 -12.64 5.04
CA MET A 254 0.30 -13.66 4.57
C MET A 254 -1.12 -13.13 4.33
N HIS A 255 -1.47 -11.98 4.90
CA HIS A 255 -2.85 -11.48 4.96
C HIS A 255 -2.98 -10.07 4.36
N TYR A 256 -2.37 -9.82 3.21
CA TYR A 256 -2.37 -8.50 2.56
C TYR A 256 -3.48 -8.31 1.51
N ASP A 257 -4.52 -9.16 1.52
CA ASP A 257 -5.72 -8.94 0.71
C ASP A 257 -6.73 -8.03 1.43
N ASP A 258 -7.73 -7.51 0.72
CA ASP A 258 -8.77 -6.57 1.22
C ASP A 258 -9.66 -7.18 2.34
N SER A 259 -9.26 -8.24 3.00
CA SER A 259 -10.03 -8.94 4.01
C SER A 259 -9.73 -8.46 5.43
N ARG A 260 -10.78 -8.24 6.22
CA ARG A 260 -10.67 -8.08 7.67
C ARG A 260 -10.71 -9.45 8.30
N GLN A 261 -9.66 -9.82 9.02
CA GLN A 261 -9.52 -11.13 9.63
C GLN A 261 -9.22 -11.01 11.13
N GLN A 262 -9.61 -12.03 11.87
CA GLN A 262 -9.26 -12.20 13.28
C GLN A 262 -8.31 -13.38 13.39
N ILE A 263 -7.18 -13.19 14.06
CA ILE A 263 -6.16 -14.22 14.28
C ILE A 263 -5.82 -14.31 15.76
N LYS A 264 -5.34 -15.48 16.18
CA LYS A 264 -4.83 -15.70 17.54
C LYS A 264 -3.31 -15.88 17.49
N LEU A 265 -2.59 -15.02 18.23
CA LEU A 265 -1.14 -15.09 18.36
C LEU A 265 -0.78 -15.20 19.86
N GLN A 266 -0.07 -16.27 20.26
CA GLN A 266 0.40 -16.46 21.64
C GLN A 266 -0.69 -16.19 22.71
N GLU A 267 -1.87 -16.80 22.57
CA GLU A 267 -3.04 -16.63 23.44
C GLU A 267 -3.77 -15.26 23.34
N THR A 268 -3.24 -14.29 22.62
CA THR A 268 -3.90 -13.00 22.38
C THR A 268 -4.60 -13.00 21.02
N GLU A 269 -5.83 -12.50 21.00
CA GLU A 269 -6.58 -12.30 19.76
C GLU A 269 -6.19 -10.97 19.13
N TYR A 270 -5.91 -10.99 17.81
CA TYR A 270 -5.62 -9.81 17.02
C TYR A 270 -6.58 -9.70 15.84
N TYR A 271 -6.97 -8.48 15.55
CA TYR A 271 -7.77 -8.13 14.39
C TYR A 271 -6.84 -7.56 13.33
N LEU A 272 -6.94 -8.10 12.12
CA LEU A 272 -6.17 -7.66 10.97
C LEU A 272 -7.04 -6.83 10.04
N ALA A 273 -6.47 -5.79 9.45
CA ALA A 273 -7.09 -5.00 8.40
C ALA A 273 -6.04 -4.63 7.37
N SER A 274 -6.42 -4.75 6.09
CA SER A 274 -5.56 -4.38 4.96
C SER A 274 -6.25 -3.30 4.13
N PHE A 275 -5.46 -2.31 3.73
CA PHE A 275 -5.91 -1.18 2.93
C PHE A 275 -5.04 -1.09 1.69
N ARG A 276 -5.68 -1.06 0.53
CA ARG A 276 -4.99 -0.93 -0.74
C ARG A 276 -4.34 0.45 -0.87
N LEU A 277 -3.10 0.47 -1.31
CA LEU A 277 -2.38 1.70 -1.68
C LEU A 277 -2.51 1.91 -3.19
N GLY A 278 -3.09 3.04 -3.60
CA GLY A 278 -3.34 3.35 -5.00
C GLY A 278 -4.81 3.48 -5.37
N SER A 279 -5.11 3.47 -6.67
CA SER A 279 -6.48 3.54 -7.19
C SER A 279 -7.13 2.15 -7.25
N ARG A 280 -8.46 2.12 -7.52
CA ARG A 280 -9.17 0.84 -7.75
C ARG A 280 -8.66 0.08 -8.98
N GLN A 281 -8.05 0.79 -9.94
CA GLN A 281 -7.57 0.21 -11.19
C GLN A 281 -6.08 -0.16 -11.11
N GLU A 282 -5.29 0.54 -10.29
CA GLU A 282 -3.85 0.36 -10.18
C GLU A 282 -3.45 0.35 -8.70
N SER A 283 -3.14 -0.83 -8.19
CA SER A 283 -2.59 -1.02 -6.84
C SER A 283 -1.07 -0.85 -6.90
N ILE A 284 -0.51 -0.14 -5.95
CA ILE A 284 0.94 0.03 -5.80
C ILE A 284 1.48 -0.65 -4.54
N GLY A 285 0.59 -1.29 -3.78
CA GLY A 285 0.92 -1.98 -2.55
C GLY A 285 -0.23 -2.01 -1.57
N TRP A 286 0.10 -2.34 -0.32
CA TRP A 286 -0.85 -2.54 0.76
C TRP A 286 -0.34 -1.94 2.07
N LEU A 287 -1.23 -1.31 2.81
CA LEU A 287 -1.04 -1.00 4.22
C LEU A 287 -1.75 -2.08 5.04
N THR A 288 -1.00 -2.91 5.73
CA THR A 288 -1.52 -3.99 6.58
C THR A 288 -1.34 -3.63 8.03
N CYS A 289 -2.38 -3.83 8.84
CA CYS A 289 -2.43 -3.41 10.24
C CYS A 289 -2.93 -4.53 11.14
N ALA A 290 -2.41 -4.57 12.37
CA ALA A 290 -2.86 -5.49 13.42
C ALA A 290 -3.16 -4.72 14.71
N LYS A 291 -4.26 -5.07 15.40
CA LYS A 291 -4.69 -4.49 16.66
C LYS A 291 -5.28 -5.60 17.56
N ASN A 292 -5.14 -5.46 18.87
CA ASN A 292 -5.72 -6.38 19.85
C ASN A 292 -7.21 -6.14 20.16
N GLU A 293 -7.81 -5.12 19.55
CA GLU A 293 -9.23 -4.78 19.65
C GLU A 293 -9.84 -4.65 18.24
N PRO A 294 -11.15 -4.80 18.07
CA PRO A 294 -11.79 -4.59 16.77
C PRO A 294 -11.55 -3.17 16.25
N PHE A 295 -11.30 -3.03 14.95
CA PHE A 295 -11.21 -1.73 14.29
C PHE A 295 -12.57 -1.04 14.30
N ASP A 296 -12.65 0.13 14.89
CA ASP A 296 -13.85 0.96 14.85
C ASP A 296 -13.95 1.79 13.55
N ALA A 297 -15.02 2.57 13.44
CA ALA A 297 -15.23 3.41 12.26
C ALA A 297 -14.19 4.54 12.17
N ILE A 298 -13.67 5.01 13.31
CA ILE A 298 -12.65 6.07 13.37
C ILE A 298 -11.31 5.52 12.91
N ASP A 299 -10.92 4.34 13.40
CA ASP A 299 -9.71 3.64 12.99
C ASP A 299 -9.73 3.40 11.47
N SER A 300 -10.85 2.85 10.95
CA SER A 300 -11.01 2.55 9.52
C SER A 300 -10.88 3.79 8.65
N ASN A 301 -11.58 4.87 8.97
CA ASN A 301 -11.49 6.13 8.23
C ASN A 301 -10.08 6.73 8.30
N THR A 302 -9.44 6.64 9.47
CA THR A 302 -8.06 7.14 9.64
C THR A 302 -7.07 6.35 8.79
N LEU A 303 -7.20 5.03 8.76
CA LEU A 303 -6.33 4.15 7.96
C LEU A 303 -6.60 4.29 6.45
N GLU A 304 -7.83 4.54 6.02
CA GLU A 304 -8.14 4.89 4.62
C GLU A 304 -7.47 6.21 4.21
N HIS A 305 -7.49 7.21 5.06
CA HIS A 305 -6.75 8.45 4.80
C HIS A 305 -5.23 8.24 4.82
N ALA A 306 -4.73 7.48 5.79
CA ALA A 306 -3.31 7.13 5.87
C ALA A 306 -2.85 6.35 4.64
N SER A 307 -3.65 5.39 4.15
CA SER A 307 -3.35 4.63 2.93
C SER A 307 -3.25 5.55 1.71
N SER A 308 -4.12 6.55 1.59
CA SER A 308 -4.06 7.53 0.50
C SER A 308 -2.79 8.37 0.54
N ILE A 309 -2.36 8.78 1.73
CA ILE A 309 -1.14 9.57 1.94
C ILE A 309 0.11 8.72 1.66
N LEU A 310 0.16 7.48 2.18
CA LEU A 310 1.25 6.54 1.92
C LEU A 310 1.35 6.19 0.44
N ALA A 311 0.20 6.02 -0.25
CA ALA A 311 0.15 5.80 -1.69
C ALA A 311 0.78 6.97 -2.45
N MET A 312 0.45 8.21 -2.09
CA MET A 312 1.02 9.40 -2.72
C MET A 312 2.55 9.46 -2.54
N GLU A 313 3.06 9.15 -1.35
CA GLU A 313 4.50 9.15 -1.09
C GLU A 313 5.22 8.02 -1.85
N LEU A 314 4.62 6.83 -1.94
CA LEU A 314 5.15 5.73 -2.75
C LEU A 314 5.18 6.08 -4.24
N ILE A 315 4.11 6.66 -4.79
CA ILE A 315 4.05 7.12 -6.19
C ILE A 315 5.15 8.16 -6.45
N LYS A 316 5.28 9.14 -5.57
CA LYS A 316 6.33 10.16 -5.68
C LYS A 316 7.73 9.55 -5.65
N ARG A 317 7.99 8.62 -4.71
CA ARG A 317 9.28 7.91 -4.60
C ARG A 317 9.58 7.13 -5.87
N ARG A 318 8.61 6.35 -6.37
CA ARG A 318 8.73 5.59 -7.62
C ARG A 318 8.99 6.51 -8.83
N ALA A 319 8.25 7.62 -8.94
CA ALA A 319 8.47 8.60 -10.01
C ALA A 319 9.87 9.25 -9.96
N ILE A 320 10.40 9.51 -8.78
CA ILE A 320 11.77 10.01 -8.61
C ILE A 320 12.80 8.94 -9.02
N GLU A 321 12.62 7.70 -8.60
CA GLU A 321 13.49 6.57 -8.97
C GLU A 321 13.46 6.32 -10.48
N ASP A 322 12.28 6.31 -11.10
CA ASP A 322 12.11 6.16 -12.55
C ASP A 322 12.78 7.31 -13.33
N ALA A 323 12.58 8.55 -12.87
CA ALA A 323 13.25 9.71 -13.48
C ALA A 323 14.77 9.63 -13.36
N GLN A 324 15.30 9.15 -12.23
CA GLN A 324 16.73 8.93 -12.05
C GLN A 324 17.25 7.82 -12.95
N LEU A 325 16.53 6.71 -13.08
CA LEU A 325 16.88 5.60 -13.97
C LEU A 325 16.87 6.04 -15.43
N GLN A 326 15.84 6.79 -15.84
CA GLN A 326 15.76 7.34 -17.19
C GLN A 326 16.92 8.29 -17.48
N MET A 327 17.21 9.23 -16.59
CA MET A 327 18.33 10.16 -16.72
C MET A 327 19.68 9.44 -16.83
N ARG A 328 19.88 8.37 -16.03
CA ARG A 328 21.09 7.53 -16.11
C ARG A 328 21.16 6.79 -17.44
N GLY A 329 20.02 6.29 -17.95
CA GLY A 329 19.93 5.66 -19.26
C GLY A 329 20.29 6.60 -20.40
N GLU A 330 19.71 7.79 -20.43
CA GLU A 330 20.00 8.84 -21.43
C GLU A 330 21.47 9.27 -21.41
N PHE A 331 22.04 9.42 -20.21
CA PHE A 331 23.45 9.75 -20.04
C PHE A 331 24.36 8.63 -20.57
N ALA A 332 24.05 7.38 -20.22
CA ALA A 332 24.80 6.21 -20.70
C ALA A 332 24.75 6.11 -22.23
N GLU A 333 23.57 6.29 -22.83
CA GLU A 333 23.41 6.26 -24.29
C GLU A 333 24.26 7.34 -24.97
N GLN A 334 24.15 8.59 -24.54
CA GLN A 334 24.97 9.68 -25.10
C GLN A 334 26.47 9.40 -24.95
N LEU A 335 26.87 8.98 -23.77
CA LEU A 335 28.27 8.78 -23.43
C LEU A 335 28.93 7.67 -24.24
N PHE A 336 28.29 6.50 -24.29
CA PHE A 336 28.89 5.29 -24.89
C PHE A 336 28.60 5.13 -26.39
N SER A 337 27.53 5.73 -26.93
CA SER A 337 27.25 5.71 -28.36
C SER A 337 27.98 6.78 -29.15
N GLY A 338 28.43 7.83 -28.50
CA GLY A 338 29.08 8.99 -29.13
C GLY A 338 28.12 10.01 -29.74
N VAL A 339 26.80 9.82 -29.57
CA VAL A 339 25.77 10.78 -29.99
C VAL A 339 25.60 11.82 -28.89
N LEU A 340 26.55 12.76 -28.84
CA LEU A 340 26.60 13.77 -27.78
C LEU A 340 25.63 14.91 -28.04
N LYS A 341 24.72 15.15 -27.09
CA LYS A 341 23.81 16.30 -27.07
C LYS A 341 24.40 17.47 -26.26
N GLU A 342 23.81 18.63 -26.38
CA GLU A 342 24.27 19.84 -25.66
C GLU A 342 24.08 19.72 -24.14
N ASP A 343 23.15 18.89 -23.68
CA ASP A 343 22.81 18.69 -22.28
C ASP A 343 23.76 17.74 -21.51
N LEU A 344 24.70 17.08 -22.20
CA LEU A 344 25.66 16.16 -21.59
C LEU A 344 26.37 16.74 -20.34
N PRO A 345 26.87 17.99 -20.34
CA PRO A 345 27.51 18.57 -19.15
C PRO A 345 26.53 18.72 -17.96
N LEU A 346 25.26 19.01 -18.25
CA LEU A 346 24.23 19.13 -17.23
C LEU A 346 23.89 17.77 -16.60
N LEU A 347 23.76 16.73 -17.42
CA LEU A 347 23.54 15.36 -16.98
C LEU A 347 24.73 14.85 -16.16
N ALA A 348 25.96 15.10 -16.62
CA ALA A 348 27.17 14.75 -15.88
C ALA A 348 27.19 15.38 -14.48
N LYS A 349 26.89 16.69 -14.39
CA LYS A 349 26.82 17.42 -13.11
C LYS A 349 25.78 16.84 -12.17
N ARG A 350 24.60 16.46 -12.67
CA ARG A 350 23.55 15.80 -11.86
C ARG A 350 23.98 14.41 -11.34
N LEU A 351 24.88 13.76 -12.07
CA LEU A 351 25.43 12.44 -11.68
C LEU A 351 26.76 12.58 -10.90
N TYR A 352 27.12 13.80 -10.49
CA TYR A 352 28.36 14.11 -9.76
C TYR A 352 29.63 13.70 -10.52
N LEU A 353 29.58 13.72 -11.86
CA LEU A 353 30.73 13.44 -12.72
C LEU A 353 31.38 14.73 -13.20
N PRO A 354 32.72 14.83 -13.17
CA PRO A 354 33.41 15.96 -13.77
C PRO A 354 33.28 15.92 -15.30
N VAL A 355 33.32 17.07 -15.94
CA VAL A 355 33.29 17.20 -17.41
C VAL A 355 34.72 17.20 -17.98
N GLU A 356 35.63 17.78 -17.23
CA GLU A 356 37.07 17.88 -17.54
C GLU A 356 37.86 16.83 -16.74
N GLY A 357 38.94 16.35 -17.27
CA GLY A 357 39.78 15.37 -16.64
C GLY A 357 40.02 14.12 -17.50
N ASN A 358 40.74 13.18 -16.98
CA ASN A 358 41.12 11.95 -17.67
C ASN A 358 40.08 10.85 -17.41
N PHE A 359 39.59 10.24 -18.46
CA PHE A 359 38.54 9.20 -18.38
C PHE A 359 38.98 7.92 -19.08
N VAL A 360 38.63 6.80 -18.52
CA VAL A 360 38.78 5.48 -19.13
C VAL A 360 37.48 4.69 -19.04
N VAL A 361 37.21 3.92 -20.07
CA VAL A 361 36.06 3.00 -20.10
C VAL A 361 36.54 1.56 -20.03
N ALA A 362 35.93 0.79 -19.17
CA ALA A 362 36.07 -0.65 -19.14
C ALA A 362 34.69 -1.28 -19.41
N ILE A 363 34.66 -2.33 -20.22
CA ILE A 363 33.46 -3.07 -20.56
C ILE A 363 33.70 -4.55 -20.17
N ALA A 364 32.87 -5.04 -19.25
CA ALA A 364 32.80 -6.46 -18.93
C ALA A 364 31.64 -7.08 -19.72
N ARG A 365 31.93 -8.06 -20.55
CA ARG A 365 30.97 -8.80 -21.35
C ARG A 365 30.78 -10.20 -20.79
N PHE A 366 29.53 -10.58 -20.60
CA PHE A 366 29.11 -11.89 -20.11
C PHE A 366 28.80 -12.82 -21.31
N ASP A 367 29.05 -14.10 -21.17
CA ASP A 367 28.78 -15.13 -22.18
C ASP A 367 27.26 -15.28 -22.44
N ALA A 368 26.41 -14.98 -21.47
CA ALA A 368 24.96 -14.98 -21.61
C ALA A 368 24.32 -13.77 -20.88
N PRO A 369 23.05 -13.43 -21.19
CA PRO A 369 22.34 -12.36 -20.51
C PRO A 369 22.27 -12.55 -19.00
N VAL A 370 22.36 -11.46 -18.26
CA VAL A 370 22.22 -11.42 -16.81
C VAL A 370 20.91 -10.71 -16.43
N GLU A 371 20.31 -11.13 -15.32
CA GLU A 371 19.06 -10.54 -14.82
C GLU A 371 19.35 -9.19 -14.15
N LYS A 372 19.10 -8.11 -14.90
CA LYS A 372 19.47 -6.75 -14.53
C LYS A 372 18.90 -6.34 -13.16
N VAL A 373 17.64 -6.64 -12.88
CA VAL A 373 16.96 -6.22 -11.65
C VAL A 373 17.66 -6.78 -10.40
N VAL A 374 18.08 -8.03 -10.45
CA VAL A 374 18.72 -8.73 -9.32
C VAL A 374 20.21 -8.40 -9.20
N ILE A 375 20.90 -8.32 -10.35
CA ILE A 375 22.37 -8.22 -10.39
C ILE A 375 22.84 -6.78 -10.25
N TYR A 376 22.14 -5.79 -10.82
CA TYR A 376 22.62 -4.41 -10.87
C TYR A 376 22.88 -3.76 -9.51
N PRO A 377 22.01 -3.89 -8.48
CA PRO A 377 22.30 -3.35 -7.15
C PRO A 377 23.59 -3.92 -6.53
N LYS A 378 23.82 -5.22 -6.71
CA LYS A 378 25.03 -5.89 -6.22
C LYS A 378 26.28 -5.45 -6.97
N VAL A 379 26.18 -5.26 -8.29
CA VAL A 379 27.25 -4.72 -9.12
C VAL A 379 27.61 -3.29 -8.69
N ILE A 380 26.62 -2.43 -8.42
CA ILE A 380 26.89 -1.07 -7.91
C ILE A 380 27.62 -1.12 -6.58
N GLN A 381 27.22 -2.00 -5.67
CA GLN A 381 27.89 -2.18 -4.38
C GLN A 381 29.34 -2.66 -4.54
N GLN A 382 29.60 -3.61 -5.44
CA GLN A 382 30.95 -4.06 -5.77
C GLN A 382 31.76 -2.94 -6.42
N ALA A 383 31.19 -2.20 -7.37
CA ALA A 383 31.84 -1.06 -8.01
C ALA A 383 32.28 -0.01 -6.97
N ALA A 384 31.38 0.36 -6.05
CA ALA A 384 31.69 1.31 -4.98
C ALA A 384 32.85 0.84 -4.08
N ARG A 385 33.01 -0.47 -3.87
CA ARG A 385 34.11 -1.05 -3.09
C ARG A 385 35.43 -1.10 -3.86
N HIS A 386 35.40 -1.63 -5.08
CA HIS A 386 36.62 -1.79 -5.90
C HIS A 386 37.14 -0.47 -6.45
N LEU A 387 36.27 0.50 -6.72
CA LEU A 387 36.60 1.81 -7.25
C LEU A 387 36.55 2.90 -6.16
N GLN A 388 36.74 2.51 -4.90
CA GLN A 388 36.83 3.46 -3.80
C GLN A 388 37.93 4.50 -4.06
N GLY A 389 37.57 5.79 -3.99
CA GLY A 389 38.49 6.90 -4.31
C GLY A 389 38.42 7.38 -5.76
N TYR A 390 37.75 6.66 -6.65
CA TYR A 390 37.53 7.08 -8.04
C TYR A 390 36.08 7.52 -8.27
N THR A 391 35.90 8.65 -8.95
CA THR A 391 34.58 9.01 -9.46
C THR A 391 34.27 8.12 -10.65
N HIS A 392 33.15 7.40 -10.61
CA HIS A 392 32.78 6.44 -11.64
C HIS A 392 31.28 6.45 -11.97
N PHE A 393 30.95 5.94 -13.15
CA PHE A 393 29.58 5.71 -13.59
C PHE A 393 29.45 4.31 -14.16
N THR A 394 28.41 3.58 -13.75
CA THR A 394 28.14 2.22 -14.18
C THR A 394 26.83 2.15 -14.96
N SER A 395 26.81 1.38 -16.05
CA SER A 395 25.63 1.02 -16.82
C SER A 395 25.66 -0.49 -17.09
N LEU A 396 24.59 -1.20 -16.75
CA LEU A 396 24.43 -2.61 -17.01
C LEU A 396 23.32 -2.82 -18.06
N GLU A 397 23.69 -3.40 -19.16
CA GLU A 397 22.81 -3.92 -20.20
C GLU A 397 22.81 -5.44 -20.14
N SER A 398 21.94 -6.13 -20.88
CA SER A 398 21.71 -7.57 -20.72
C SER A 398 22.97 -8.44 -20.69
N ARG A 399 24.02 -8.07 -21.46
CA ARG A 399 25.29 -8.81 -21.54
C ARG A 399 26.52 -7.99 -21.21
N GLU A 400 26.37 -6.71 -20.91
CA GLU A 400 27.51 -5.80 -20.79
C GLU A 400 27.40 -4.91 -19.57
N LEU A 401 28.41 -4.91 -18.75
CA LEU A 401 28.64 -3.91 -17.71
C LEU A 401 29.66 -2.89 -18.24
N LYS A 402 29.20 -1.67 -18.50
CA LYS A 402 30.04 -0.55 -18.93
C LYS A 402 30.36 0.32 -17.71
N VAL A 403 31.62 0.60 -17.49
CA VAL A 403 32.09 1.41 -16.37
C VAL A 403 32.98 2.53 -16.91
N LEU A 404 32.53 3.77 -16.70
CA LEU A 404 33.35 4.96 -16.87
C LEU A 404 34.05 5.27 -15.56
N ILE A 405 35.34 5.55 -15.61
CA ILE A 405 36.14 5.91 -14.45
C ILE A 405 36.89 7.21 -14.74
N HIS A 406 36.78 8.18 -13.83
CA HIS A 406 37.56 9.41 -13.86
C HIS A 406 38.87 9.19 -13.09
N LEU A 407 40.00 9.51 -13.71
CA LEU A 407 41.32 9.36 -13.19
C LEU A 407 41.90 10.72 -12.79
N THR A 408 42.57 10.77 -11.65
CA THR A 408 43.21 11.99 -11.14
C THR A 408 44.70 12.05 -11.47
N SER A 409 45.29 10.91 -11.82
CA SER A 409 46.72 10.81 -12.19
C SER A 409 46.93 9.75 -13.28
N GLU A 410 48.13 9.78 -13.93
CA GLU A 410 48.56 8.74 -14.87
C GLU A 410 48.81 7.38 -14.18
N GLN A 411 49.17 7.40 -12.91
CA GLN A 411 49.38 6.18 -12.12
C GLN A 411 48.06 5.38 -12.00
N ASP A 412 46.95 6.08 -11.87
CA ASP A 412 45.63 5.48 -11.75
C ASP A 412 45.29 4.54 -12.92
N ALA A 413 45.78 4.84 -14.14
CA ALA A 413 45.55 3.99 -15.32
C ALA A 413 46.15 2.57 -15.18
N ARG A 414 47.25 2.41 -14.43
CA ARG A 414 47.85 1.10 -14.13
C ARG A 414 47.08 0.38 -13.05
N ASP A 415 46.64 1.13 -12.06
CA ASP A 415 45.88 0.59 -10.93
C ASP A 415 44.52 0.04 -11.37
N ILE A 416 43.83 0.72 -12.32
CA ILE A 416 42.56 0.27 -12.88
C ILE A 416 42.66 -1.15 -13.46
N ARG A 417 43.74 -1.52 -14.15
CA ARG A 417 43.93 -2.89 -14.66
C ARG A 417 43.99 -3.92 -13.54
N THR A 418 44.67 -3.59 -12.48
CA THR A 418 44.83 -4.46 -11.30
C THR A 418 43.48 -4.60 -10.59
N ILE A 419 42.72 -3.50 -10.45
CA ILE A 419 41.38 -3.47 -9.89
C ILE A 419 40.45 -4.38 -10.69
N TRP A 420 40.42 -4.25 -12.03
CA TRP A 420 39.56 -5.07 -12.87
C TRP A 420 39.92 -6.55 -12.85
N ARG A 421 41.20 -6.91 -12.78
CA ARG A 421 41.64 -8.31 -12.61
C ARG A 421 41.15 -8.92 -11.31
N SER A 422 41.15 -8.14 -10.24
CA SER A 422 40.59 -8.55 -8.95
C SER A 422 39.07 -8.67 -8.99
N TRP A 423 38.38 -7.67 -9.59
CA TRP A 423 36.93 -7.63 -9.65
C TRP A 423 36.31 -8.69 -10.57
N LEU A 424 37.02 -9.08 -11.61
CA LEU A 424 36.56 -10.10 -12.57
C LEU A 424 36.12 -11.40 -11.88
N GLY A 425 36.90 -11.87 -10.91
CA GLY A 425 36.56 -13.08 -10.15
C GLY A 425 35.25 -12.95 -9.36
N GLU A 426 35.00 -11.79 -8.76
CA GLU A 426 33.77 -11.53 -8.03
C GLU A 426 32.57 -11.39 -8.96
N LEU A 427 32.74 -10.76 -10.14
CA LEU A 427 31.68 -10.66 -11.15
C LEU A 427 31.29 -12.05 -11.68
N LYS A 428 32.26 -12.93 -11.90
CA LYS A 428 32.01 -14.30 -12.32
C LYS A 428 31.18 -15.07 -11.28
N ILE A 429 31.54 -14.97 -10.02
CA ILE A 429 30.79 -15.60 -8.92
C ILE A 429 29.38 -15.02 -8.80
N LEU A 430 29.25 -13.68 -8.90
CA LEU A 430 27.97 -13.00 -8.77
C LEU A 430 26.97 -13.35 -9.87
N THR A 431 27.46 -13.50 -11.11
CA THR A 431 26.62 -13.71 -12.28
C THR A 431 26.48 -15.16 -12.69
N ASP A 432 27.34 -16.05 -12.16
CA ASP A 432 27.50 -17.44 -12.60
C ASP A 432 27.74 -17.53 -14.13
N ARG A 433 28.56 -16.58 -14.65
CA ARG A 433 28.86 -16.42 -16.08
C ARG A 433 30.35 -16.22 -16.30
N SER A 434 30.82 -16.64 -17.49
CA SER A 434 32.15 -16.29 -17.95
C SER A 434 32.21 -14.82 -18.35
N VAL A 435 33.28 -14.14 -18.00
CA VAL A 435 33.41 -12.69 -18.13
C VAL A 435 34.69 -12.32 -18.90
N ALA A 436 34.56 -11.57 -19.97
CA ALA A 436 35.67 -10.94 -20.68
C ALA A 436 35.65 -9.42 -20.42
N VAL A 437 36.79 -8.84 -20.04
CA VAL A 437 36.91 -7.41 -19.78
C VAL A 437 37.86 -6.75 -20.77
N GLY A 438 37.34 -5.79 -21.53
CA GLY A 438 38.13 -4.90 -22.38
C GLY A 438 38.25 -3.52 -21.78
N ILE A 439 39.44 -2.97 -21.66
CA ILE A 439 39.69 -1.61 -21.16
C ILE A 439 40.21 -0.76 -22.31
N GLY A 440 39.58 0.40 -22.57
CA GLY A 440 40.03 1.39 -23.54
C GLY A 440 41.23 2.21 -23.06
N LYS A 441 41.66 3.18 -23.86
CA LYS A 441 42.67 4.16 -23.44
C LYS A 441 42.07 5.28 -22.62
N VAL A 442 42.96 5.96 -21.91
CA VAL A 442 42.63 7.20 -21.22
C VAL A 442 42.44 8.33 -22.23
N HIS A 443 41.33 9.03 -22.13
CA HIS A 443 41.06 10.23 -22.92
C HIS A 443 40.75 11.43 -22.02
N ALA A 444 41.36 12.57 -22.34
CA ALA A 444 41.05 13.83 -21.69
C ALA A 444 39.70 14.32 -22.15
N HIS A 445 38.85 14.78 -21.23
CA HIS A 445 37.52 15.31 -21.47
C HIS A 445 36.41 14.26 -21.72
N LEU A 446 35.29 14.42 -21.01
CA LEU A 446 34.12 13.52 -21.05
C LEU A 446 33.58 13.29 -22.48
N ARG A 447 33.63 14.31 -23.36
CA ARG A 447 33.19 14.20 -24.74
C ARG A 447 33.98 13.20 -25.60
N ARG A 448 35.17 12.80 -25.14
CA ARG A 448 36.03 11.83 -25.83
C ARG A 448 35.90 10.39 -25.31
N VAL A 449 35.05 10.18 -24.32
CA VAL A 449 34.81 8.86 -23.71
C VAL A 449 34.36 7.82 -24.74
N TYR A 450 33.64 8.23 -25.77
CA TYR A 450 33.28 7.35 -26.89
C TYR A 450 34.50 6.67 -27.53
N HIS A 451 35.63 7.35 -27.66
CA HIS A 451 36.83 6.73 -28.20
C HIS A 451 37.35 5.61 -27.28
N SER A 452 37.39 5.85 -25.97
CA SER A 452 37.72 4.82 -25.00
C SER A 452 36.76 3.64 -25.05
N THR A 453 35.47 3.90 -25.28
CA THR A 453 34.43 2.86 -25.46
C THR A 453 34.71 2.02 -26.71
N GLN A 454 35.04 2.64 -27.85
CA GLN A 454 35.37 1.93 -29.08
C GLN A 454 36.64 1.06 -28.93
N GLU A 455 37.66 1.58 -28.24
CA GLU A 455 38.87 0.85 -27.95
C GLU A 455 38.62 -0.36 -27.03
N ALA A 456 37.77 -0.20 -26.01
CA ALA A 456 37.34 -1.32 -25.15
C ALA A 456 36.57 -2.40 -25.97
N TYR A 457 35.69 -2.00 -26.90
CA TYR A 457 35.05 -2.95 -27.80
C TYR A 457 36.02 -3.65 -28.75
N GLN A 458 37.03 -2.94 -29.27
CA GLN A 458 38.06 -3.57 -30.09
C GLN A 458 38.85 -4.61 -29.27
N THR A 459 39.13 -4.32 -27.99
CA THR A 459 39.76 -5.28 -27.08
C THR A 459 38.86 -6.52 -26.87
N LEU A 460 37.58 -6.33 -26.66
CA LEU A 460 36.64 -7.45 -26.52
C LEU A 460 36.57 -8.30 -27.80
N ARG A 461 36.56 -7.69 -28.97
CA ARG A 461 36.60 -8.43 -30.26
C ARG A 461 37.87 -9.27 -30.38
N TYR A 462 39.00 -8.75 -29.95
CA TYR A 462 40.26 -9.51 -29.91
C TYR A 462 40.16 -10.71 -28.95
N ILE A 463 39.58 -10.53 -27.75
CA ILE A 463 39.37 -11.61 -26.79
C ILE A 463 38.47 -12.69 -27.37
N GLU A 464 37.33 -12.29 -27.99
CA GLU A 464 36.36 -13.21 -28.61
C GLU A 464 36.98 -14.01 -29.76
N LYS A 465 37.70 -13.35 -30.67
CA LYS A 465 38.35 -14.03 -31.80
C LYS A 465 39.39 -15.09 -31.37
N ARG A 466 40.01 -14.89 -30.21
CA ARG A 466 40.96 -15.82 -29.63
C ARG A 466 40.34 -16.82 -28.65
N GLU A 467 39.01 -16.79 -28.51
CA GLU A 467 38.26 -17.66 -27.60
C GLU A 467 38.77 -17.62 -26.13
N LEU A 468 39.30 -16.45 -25.73
CA LEU A 468 39.81 -16.26 -24.38
C LEU A 468 38.62 -16.01 -23.42
N GLN A 469 38.64 -16.62 -22.27
CA GLN A 469 37.60 -16.49 -21.25
C GLN A 469 38.20 -16.04 -19.91
N ASP A 470 37.36 -15.41 -19.10
CA ASP A 470 37.71 -14.97 -17.75
C ASP A 470 39.01 -14.14 -17.71
N ILE A 471 39.14 -13.20 -18.63
CA ILE A 471 40.33 -12.40 -18.83
C ILE A 471 40.04 -10.91 -18.89
N CYS A 472 40.99 -10.10 -18.41
CA CYS A 472 40.98 -8.66 -18.49
C CYS A 472 42.18 -8.17 -19.30
N ILE A 473 41.94 -7.52 -20.43
CA ILE A 473 42.96 -6.97 -21.32
C ILE A 473 42.69 -5.48 -21.54
N SER A 474 43.74 -4.66 -21.53
CA SER A 474 43.66 -3.27 -21.97
C SER A 474 43.99 -3.11 -23.44
N PHE A 475 43.44 -2.10 -24.10
CA PHE A 475 43.75 -1.80 -25.50
C PHE A 475 45.25 -1.58 -25.76
N GLU A 476 45.99 -1.09 -24.78
CA GLU A 476 47.44 -0.92 -24.86
C GLU A 476 48.19 -2.25 -24.94
N GLU A 477 47.67 -3.30 -24.28
CA GLU A 477 48.26 -4.64 -24.26
C GLU A 477 48.09 -5.39 -25.59
N LEU A 478 47.17 -4.92 -26.47
CA LEU A 478 46.99 -5.53 -27.81
C LEU A 478 48.22 -5.38 -28.71
N GLY A 479 49.13 -4.46 -28.42
CA GLY A 479 50.32 -4.27 -29.21
C GLY A 479 50.04 -3.98 -30.68
N ILE A 480 50.58 -4.80 -31.60
CA ILE A 480 50.36 -4.66 -33.05
C ILE A 480 48.94 -5.00 -33.47
N HIS A 481 48.24 -5.85 -32.71
CA HIS A 481 46.86 -6.24 -33.07
C HIS A 481 45.87 -5.07 -33.10
N ARG A 482 46.13 -3.98 -32.36
CA ARG A 482 45.31 -2.73 -32.44
C ARG A 482 45.31 -2.11 -33.84
N LEU A 483 46.43 -2.22 -34.60
CA LEU A 483 46.54 -1.72 -35.95
C LEU A 483 45.72 -2.60 -36.89
N LEU A 484 45.74 -3.90 -36.67
CA LEU A 484 44.92 -4.87 -37.39
C LEU A 484 43.43 -4.61 -37.30
N LEU A 485 42.95 -4.32 -36.10
CA LEU A 485 41.54 -4.06 -35.87
C LEU A 485 41.07 -2.75 -36.51
N GLN A 486 41.96 -1.88 -36.94
CA GLN A 486 41.67 -0.59 -37.57
C GLN A 486 41.88 -0.60 -39.08
N ALA A 487 42.69 -1.54 -39.61
CA ALA A 487 43.02 -1.60 -41.03
C ALA A 487 41.80 -2.08 -41.85
N PRO A 488 41.59 -1.51 -43.06
CA PRO A 488 40.57 -1.99 -43.98
C PRO A 488 40.83 -3.45 -44.37
N LYS A 489 39.79 -4.26 -44.44
CA LYS A 489 39.86 -5.71 -44.73
C LYS A 489 40.62 -6.04 -46.03
N ASN A 490 40.36 -5.26 -47.09
CA ASN A 490 41.02 -5.41 -48.38
C ASN A 490 42.53 -5.14 -48.31
N GLU A 491 42.98 -4.20 -47.50
CA GLU A 491 44.42 -3.95 -47.32
C GLU A 491 45.11 -5.11 -46.56
N LEU A 492 44.41 -5.65 -45.55
CA LEU A 492 44.91 -6.82 -44.80
C LEU A 492 44.99 -8.07 -45.71
N GLU A 493 43.94 -8.34 -46.47
CA GLU A 493 43.92 -9.45 -47.44
C GLU A 493 45.00 -9.29 -48.48
N GLY A 494 45.23 -8.08 -48.99
CA GLY A 494 46.31 -7.77 -49.92
C GLY A 494 47.68 -8.05 -49.33
N TYR A 495 47.92 -7.58 -48.10
CA TYR A 495 49.20 -7.80 -47.39
C TYR A 495 49.47 -9.29 -47.08
N ILE A 496 48.43 -10.04 -46.72
CA ILE A 496 48.55 -11.50 -46.50
C ILE A 496 48.89 -12.21 -47.82
N GLU A 497 48.16 -11.89 -48.92
CA GLU A 497 48.39 -12.50 -50.21
C GLU A 497 49.79 -12.19 -50.76
N GLU A 498 50.24 -10.96 -50.60
CA GLU A 498 51.62 -10.55 -51.02
C GLU A 498 52.70 -11.29 -50.23
N THR A 499 52.51 -11.43 -48.89
CA THR A 499 53.55 -11.93 -47.98
C THR A 499 53.50 -13.43 -47.79
N LEU A 500 52.34 -14.04 -47.58
CA LEU A 500 52.14 -15.47 -47.31
C LEU A 500 51.55 -16.23 -48.47
N GLY A 501 50.92 -15.57 -49.44
CA GLY A 501 50.24 -16.21 -50.58
C GLY A 501 51.12 -17.24 -51.28
N PRO A 502 52.40 -16.98 -51.58
CA PRO A 502 53.30 -17.97 -52.13
C PRO A 502 53.46 -19.24 -51.27
N LEU A 503 53.52 -19.11 -49.94
CA LEU A 503 53.63 -20.26 -49.00
C LEU A 503 52.30 -21.02 -48.94
N LEU A 504 51.17 -20.32 -48.90
CA LEU A 504 49.84 -20.90 -48.86
C LEU A 504 49.56 -21.70 -50.14
N ARG A 505 49.94 -21.20 -51.31
CA ARG A 505 49.85 -21.94 -52.60
C ARG A 505 50.75 -23.17 -52.58
N TYR A 506 52.03 -23.04 -52.12
CA TYR A 506 52.92 -24.17 -52.04
C TYR A 506 52.40 -25.28 -51.11
N ASP A 507 51.93 -24.94 -49.91
CA ASP A 507 51.39 -25.91 -48.96
C ASP A 507 50.15 -26.61 -49.53
N ARG A 508 49.28 -25.90 -50.28
CA ARG A 508 48.12 -26.48 -50.96
C ARG A 508 48.54 -27.46 -52.07
N ASP A 509 49.48 -27.05 -52.91
CA ASP A 509 49.87 -27.82 -54.10
C ASP A 509 50.76 -29.03 -53.79
N LYS A 510 51.58 -28.94 -52.75
CA LYS A 510 52.55 -29.96 -52.34
C LYS A 510 52.17 -30.69 -51.06
N ASN A 511 50.99 -30.43 -50.52
CA ASN A 511 50.57 -30.93 -49.22
C ASN A 511 51.65 -30.65 -48.16
N GLY A 512 52.22 -29.45 -48.21
CA GLY A 512 53.27 -28.98 -47.32
C GLY A 512 52.75 -28.48 -46.00
N GLU A 513 53.65 -28.26 -45.04
CA GLU A 513 53.35 -27.73 -43.71
C GLU A 513 54.23 -26.51 -43.37
N LEU A 514 54.60 -25.72 -44.39
CA LEU A 514 55.51 -24.59 -44.20
C LEU A 514 54.92 -23.47 -43.39
N VAL A 515 53.62 -23.13 -43.60
CA VAL A 515 52.92 -22.12 -42.81
C VAL A 515 52.81 -22.57 -41.37
N THR A 516 52.44 -23.84 -41.13
CA THR A 516 52.42 -24.40 -39.76
C THR A 516 53.82 -24.41 -39.10
N THR A 517 54.86 -24.76 -39.88
CA THR A 517 56.24 -24.73 -39.40
C THR A 517 56.66 -23.31 -38.98
N LEU A 518 56.34 -22.32 -39.83
CA LEU A 518 56.68 -20.93 -39.57
C LEU A 518 55.92 -20.39 -38.32
N ARG A 519 54.67 -20.79 -38.17
CA ARG A 519 53.85 -20.45 -36.99
C ARG A 519 54.50 -20.98 -35.71
N VAL A 520 54.78 -22.26 -35.62
CA VAL A 520 55.37 -22.87 -34.45
C VAL A 520 56.74 -22.30 -34.16
N TYR A 521 57.49 -21.95 -35.18
CA TYR A 521 58.80 -21.30 -35.07
C TYR A 521 58.71 -19.94 -34.34
N PHE A 522 57.74 -19.09 -34.71
CA PHE A 522 57.53 -17.83 -34.05
C PHE A 522 56.94 -18.03 -32.64
N GLN A 523 56.00 -18.93 -32.41
CA GLN A 523 55.44 -19.25 -31.12
C GLN A 523 56.46 -19.80 -30.12
N SER A 524 57.49 -20.48 -30.65
CA SER A 524 58.63 -20.99 -29.87
C SER A 524 59.75 -19.96 -29.71
N ASN A 525 59.45 -18.67 -29.91
CA ASN A 525 60.44 -17.58 -29.84
C ASN A 525 61.67 -17.86 -30.73
N GLN A 526 61.51 -18.44 -31.88
CA GLN A 526 62.53 -18.78 -32.87
C GLN A 526 63.56 -19.80 -32.38
N GLN A 527 63.26 -20.56 -31.31
CA GLN A 527 64.13 -21.57 -30.74
C GLN A 527 64.03 -22.88 -31.53
N MET A 528 65.04 -23.21 -32.30
CA MET A 528 65.09 -24.40 -33.22
C MET A 528 64.78 -25.71 -32.49
N LYS A 529 65.31 -25.90 -31.29
CA LYS A 529 65.10 -27.11 -30.46
C LYS A 529 63.66 -27.26 -30.05
N VAL A 530 63.07 -26.22 -29.47
CA VAL A 530 61.65 -26.21 -29.02
C VAL A 530 60.72 -26.40 -30.22
N THR A 531 60.95 -25.70 -31.30
CA THR A 531 60.16 -25.82 -32.53
C THR A 531 60.15 -27.25 -33.10
N SER A 532 61.34 -27.91 -33.13
CA SER A 532 61.43 -29.30 -33.65
C SER A 532 60.73 -30.30 -32.73
N GLU A 533 60.81 -30.10 -31.43
CA GLU A 533 60.08 -30.91 -30.41
C GLU A 533 58.57 -30.75 -30.56
N VAL A 534 58.07 -29.53 -30.67
CA VAL A 534 56.63 -29.25 -30.83
C VAL A 534 56.07 -29.79 -32.14
N LEU A 535 56.83 -29.69 -33.20
CA LEU A 535 56.43 -30.22 -34.52
C LEU A 535 56.67 -31.73 -34.68
N HIS A 536 57.30 -32.39 -33.68
CA HIS A 536 57.69 -33.81 -33.74
C HIS A 536 58.51 -34.16 -34.96
N ILE A 537 59.45 -33.29 -35.37
CA ILE A 537 60.34 -33.49 -36.55
C ILE A 537 61.80 -33.38 -36.13
N HIS A 538 62.68 -33.99 -36.94
CA HIS A 538 64.13 -33.86 -36.71
C HIS A 538 64.61 -32.43 -37.04
N ALA A 539 65.62 -31.94 -36.32
CA ALA A 539 66.18 -30.60 -36.50
C ALA A 539 66.59 -30.31 -37.96
N ASN A 540 67.16 -31.29 -38.66
CA ASN A 540 67.49 -31.14 -40.08
C ASN A 540 66.26 -30.91 -40.99
N THR A 541 65.15 -31.55 -40.68
CA THR A 541 63.87 -31.33 -41.38
C THR A 541 63.33 -29.92 -41.15
N LEU A 542 63.45 -29.42 -39.91
CA LEU A 542 63.08 -28.04 -39.56
C LEU A 542 63.96 -27.05 -40.34
N ILE A 543 65.27 -27.23 -40.35
CA ILE A 543 66.19 -26.37 -41.11
C ILE A 543 65.81 -26.35 -42.61
N TYR A 544 65.52 -27.52 -43.19
CA TYR A 544 65.09 -27.59 -44.56
C TYR A 544 63.78 -26.85 -44.80
N ARG A 545 62.78 -27.02 -43.93
CA ARG A 545 61.47 -26.33 -44.04
C ARG A 545 61.62 -24.81 -43.95
N LEU A 546 62.39 -24.32 -42.97
CA LEU A 546 62.62 -22.88 -42.80
C LEU A 546 63.39 -22.29 -43.99
N LYS A 547 64.42 -22.98 -44.49
CA LYS A 547 65.10 -22.56 -45.71
C LYS A 547 64.16 -22.52 -46.90
N ARG A 548 63.24 -23.47 -46.99
CA ARG A 548 62.22 -23.49 -48.06
C ARG A 548 61.24 -22.32 -47.96
N VAL A 549 60.88 -21.89 -46.72
CA VAL A 549 60.12 -20.66 -46.47
C VAL A 549 60.86 -19.45 -47.04
N GLU A 550 62.15 -19.31 -46.78
CA GLU A 550 62.98 -18.21 -47.30
C GLU A 550 63.02 -18.19 -48.82
N GLU A 551 63.21 -19.36 -49.43
CA GLU A 551 63.26 -19.49 -50.89
C GLU A 551 61.93 -19.11 -51.58
N ILE A 552 60.83 -19.49 -51.01
CA ILE A 552 59.49 -19.24 -51.58
C ILE A 552 59.04 -17.81 -51.39
N THR A 553 59.30 -17.22 -50.21
CA THR A 553 58.88 -15.86 -49.90
C THR A 553 59.86 -14.80 -50.36
N GLY A 554 61.11 -15.18 -50.67
CA GLY A 554 62.19 -14.25 -50.95
C GLY A 554 62.64 -13.42 -49.71
N ARG A 555 62.21 -13.81 -48.52
CA ARG A 555 62.47 -13.13 -47.24
C ARG A 555 63.40 -13.99 -46.39
N THR A 556 64.27 -13.35 -45.64
CA THR A 556 65.29 -14.01 -44.83
C THR A 556 64.91 -13.99 -43.34
N LEU A 557 64.88 -15.16 -42.74
CA LEU A 557 64.50 -15.30 -41.31
C LEU A 557 65.55 -14.78 -40.31
N THR A 558 66.69 -14.28 -40.78
CA THR A 558 67.72 -13.61 -39.97
C THR A 558 67.60 -12.08 -40.05
N LYS A 559 66.85 -11.54 -40.96
CA LYS A 559 66.63 -10.10 -41.11
C LYS A 559 65.39 -9.66 -40.35
N VAL A 560 65.56 -8.68 -39.46
CA VAL A 560 64.47 -8.23 -38.56
C VAL A 560 63.27 -7.74 -39.34
N GLU A 561 63.45 -7.03 -40.46
CA GLU A 561 62.38 -6.51 -41.31
C GLU A 561 61.56 -7.64 -41.96
N ASP A 562 62.21 -8.67 -42.47
CA ASP A 562 61.58 -9.82 -43.08
C ASP A 562 60.88 -10.72 -42.06
N LEU A 563 61.49 -10.91 -40.88
CA LEU A 563 60.90 -11.59 -39.75
C LEU A 563 59.62 -10.91 -39.29
N LEU A 564 59.68 -9.58 -39.12
CA LEU A 564 58.51 -8.81 -38.73
C LEU A 564 57.41 -8.90 -39.77
N ALA A 565 57.75 -8.80 -41.05
CA ALA A 565 56.75 -8.90 -42.11
C ALA A 565 56.08 -10.27 -42.12
N LEU A 566 56.82 -11.36 -42.04
CA LEU A 566 56.28 -12.73 -42.01
C LEU A 566 55.47 -13.00 -40.74
N HIS A 567 55.97 -12.57 -39.58
CA HIS A 567 55.25 -12.73 -38.33
C HIS A 567 53.92 -11.94 -38.32
N THR A 568 53.96 -10.69 -38.76
CA THR A 568 52.77 -9.84 -38.87
C THR A 568 51.73 -10.43 -39.85
N ALA A 569 52.18 -10.91 -41.03
CA ALA A 569 51.31 -11.52 -41.98
C ALA A 569 50.66 -12.82 -41.48
N LEU A 570 51.41 -13.60 -40.67
CA LEU A 570 50.90 -14.80 -40.04
C LEU A 570 49.84 -14.49 -38.98
N GLU A 571 50.05 -13.52 -38.12
CA GLU A 571 49.08 -13.05 -37.13
C GLU A 571 47.81 -12.56 -37.84
N PHE A 572 47.92 -11.84 -38.97
CA PHE A 572 46.82 -11.38 -39.76
C PHE A 572 46.04 -12.50 -40.41
N PHE A 573 46.77 -13.51 -40.93
CA PHE A 573 46.18 -14.68 -41.56
C PHE A 573 45.37 -15.51 -40.54
N GLU A 574 45.87 -15.68 -39.34
CA GLU A 574 45.14 -16.35 -38.26
C GLU A 574 43.86 -15.58 -37.86
N ASP A 575 43.96 -14.27 -37.78
CA ASP A 575 42.81 -13.41 -37.49
C ASP A 575 41.78 -13.33 -38.63
N ALA A 576 42.19 -13.59 -39.90
CA ALA A 576 41.31 -13.58 -41.05
C ALA A 576 40.60 -14.94 -41.29
N ILE A 577 41.21 -16.04 -40.83
CA ILE A 577 40.62 -17.40 -40.98
C ILE A 577 39.63 -17.71 -39.84
N ARG A 578 39.80 -17.12 -38.66
CA ARG A 578 38.88 -17.18 -37.52
C ARG A 578 37.79 -16.15 -37.66
#